data_32833720c26d17aff15e2e77fe871196
#
_entry.id   32833720c26d17aff15e2e77fe871196
#
_cell.length_a   1.000
_cell.length_b   1.000
_cell.length_c   1.000
_cell.angle_alpha   90.00
_cell.angle_beta   90.00
_cell.angle_gamma   90.00
#
_symmetry.space_group_name_H-M   'P 1'
#
loop_
_entity.id
_entity.type
_entity.pdbx_description
1 polymer ?
#
loop_
_entity_poly.entity_id
_entity_poly.type
_entity_poly.pdbx_seq_one_letter_code
_entity_poly.pdbx_strand_id
1 'polypeptide(L)'
;MYRDLGLCVRRTRRKRLTRVLRPRPILTAPNQEWAIDFASDVAASGRRLRIFSVVDCYTRECLTLEVDTSMPSRRVTRALAGIMETRGVPVAIRSDNGPEMTSRHFLAWCIERRIDAIHIQPGKPTQNAHVESFHGRLRDECLNVSWFWNLFDARRKIAAWRIEYNCERPHSALGYLTPAEFAGRAASPSSVSNITGPALPQGFPDGSAAAVAPAPALTQSRPREEGLI
;
A
#
# COMPACT_ATOMS: atom_id res chain seq x y z
N MET A 1 28.33 0.78 41.80
CA MET A 1 28.48 -0.61 42.23
C MET A 1 28.74 -1.59 41.07
N TYR A 2 27.86 -1.78 40.04
CA TYR A 2 28.17 -2.68 38.90
C TYR A 2 29.20 -2.13 37.90
N ARG A 3 29.31 -0.80 37.74
CA ARG A 3 30.34 -0.14 36.91
C ARG A 3 31.74 -0.24 37.48
N ASP A 4 31.85 -0.20 38.78
CA ASP A 4 33.13 -0.17 39.47
C ASP A 4 33.77 -1.58 39.54
N LEU A 5 32.97 -2.62 39.36
CA LEU A 5 33.40 -4.03 39.35
C LEU A 5 33.67 -4.58 37.93
N GLY A 6 33.59 -3.76 36.88
CA GLY A 6 33.86 -4.18 35.49
C GLY A 6 32.82 -5.16 34.92
N LEU A 7 31.65 -5.36 35.59
CA LEU A 7 30.61 -6.32 35.23
C LEU A 7 29.60 -5.77 34.24
N CYS A 8 29.87 -4.64 33.57
CA CYS A 8 29.02 -4.11 32.53
C CYS A 8 29.15 -4.91 31.23
N VAL A 9 28.16 -5.66 30.86
CA VAL A 9 28.08 -6.30 29.55
C VAL A 9 28.07 -5.20 28.47
N ARG A 10 29.13 -5.11 27.66
CA ARG A 10 29.17 -4.23 26.50
C ARG A 10 28.06 -4.67 25.52
N ARG A 11 26.96 -3.91 25.44
CA ARG A 11 25.97 -4.09 24.38
C ARG A 11 26.63 -3.70 23.06
N THR A 12 27.01 -4.67 22.27
CA THR A 12 27.46 -4.45 20.89
C THR A 12 26.28 -3.87 20.12
N ARG A 13 26.33 -2.57 19.78
CA ARG A 13 25.36 -1.96 18.86
C ARG A 13 25.50 -2.67 17.51
N ARG A 14 24.52 -3.53 17.16
CA ARG A 14 24.44 -4.06 15.81
C ARG A 14 24.40 -2.87 14.85
N LYS A 15 25.36 -2.79 13.92
CA LYS A 15 25.32 -1.83 12.82
C LYS A 15 23.99 -2.05 12.09
N ARG A 16 23.09 -1.05 12.12
CA ARG A 16 21.90 -1.06 11.26
C ARG A 16 22.42 -0.91 9.84
N LEU A 17 22.29 -1.97 9.05
CA LEU A 17 22.48 -1.87 7.61
C LEU A 17 21.50 -0.82 7.09
N THR A 18 22.02 0.23 6.46
CA THR A 18 21.19 1.25 5.80
C THR A 18 20.54 0.56 4.59
N ARG A 19 19.29 0.14 4.75
CA ARG A 19 18.52 -0.42 3.63
C ARG A 19 18.31 0.68 2.61
N VAL A 20 18.75 0.45 1.39
CA VAL A 20 18.42 1.30 0.24
C VAL A 20 16.88 1.32 0.11
N LEU A 21 16.30 2.50 0.32
CA LEU A 21 14.87 2.73 0.09
C LEU A 21 14.61 2.58 -1.41
N ARG A 22 14.02 1.46 -1.84
CA ARG A 22 13.47 1.39 -3.17
C ARG A 22 12.25 2.31 -3.24
N PRO A 23 12.21 3.28 -4.16
CA PRO A 23 11.01 4.09 -4.35
C PRO A 23 9.82 3.17 -4.66
N ARG A 24 8.63 3.54 -4.17
CA ARG A 24 7.42 2.78 -4.46
C ARG A 24 7.15 2.85 -5.96
N PRO A 25 6.95 1.74 -6.67
CA PRO A 25 6.60 1.77 -8.09
C PRO A 25 5.26 2.49 -8.28
N ILE A 26 5.17 3.29 -9.35
CA ILE A 26 3.92 3.89 -9.76
C ILE A 26 3.04 2.79 -10.34
N LEU A 27 1.86 2.59 -9.76
CA LEU A 27 0.90 1.63 -10.25
C LEU A 27 0.16 2.20 -11.46
N THR A 28 0.02 1.42 -12.51
CA THR A 28 -0.56 1.84 -13.79
C THR A 28 -1.74 0.97 -14.24
N ALA A 29 -1.97 -0.15 -13.57
CA ALA A 29 -3.04 -1.08 -13.91
C ALA A 29 -3.60 -1.80 -12.67
N PRO A 30 -4.84 -2.33 -12.73
CA PRO A 30 -5.40 -3.22 -11.71
C PRO A 30 -4.52 -4.43 -11.46
N ASN A 31 -4.64 -5.01 -10.29
CA ASN A 31 -3.93 -6.24 -9.87
C ASN A 31 -2.40 -6.15 -9.82
N GLN A 32 -1.80 -4.97 -9.96
CA GLN A 32 -0.35 -4.82 -9.76
C GLN A 32 0.03 -4.93 -8.27
N GLU A 33 -0.75 -4.38 -7.38
CA GLU A 33 -0.50 -4.47 -5.95
C GLU A 33 -1.83 -4.50 -5.18
N TRP A 34 -2.03 -5.53 -4.35
CA TRP A 34 -3.10 -5.57 -3.37
C TRP A 34 -2.54 -5.24 -1.99
N ALA A 35 -3.20 -4.34 -1.27
CA ALA A 35 -2.91 -4.07 0.14
C ALA A 35 -3.88 -4.88 1.00
N ILE A 36 -3.32 -5.61 1.98
CA ILE A 36 -4.10 -6.41 2.91
C ILE A 36 -3.81 -5.99 4.34
N ASP A 37 -4.84 -6.02 5.19
CA ASP A 37 -4.71 -5.65 6.59
C ASP A 37 -5.89 -6.19 7.41
N PHE A 38 -5.76 -6.11 8.75
CA PHE A 38 -6.77 -6.51 9.71
C PHE A 38 -7.31 -5.33 10.50
N ALA A 39 -8.63 -5.24 10.57
CA ALA A 39 -9.32 -4.47 11.59
C ALA A 39 -9.94 -5.42 12.63
N SER A 40 -10.31 -4.88 13.78
CA SER A 40 -11.01 -5.63 14.82
C SER A 40 -12.12 -4.79 15.43
N ASP A 41 -13.18 -5.49 15.85
CA ASP A 41 -14.32 -4.94 16.56
C ASP A 41 -14.86 -5.97 17.56
N VAL A 42 -15.95 -5.66 18.24
CA VAL A 42 -16.58 -6.53 19.24
C VAL A 42 -18.08 -6.62 18.99
N ALA A 43 -18.63 -7.83 18.96
CA ALA A 43 -20.07 -8.05 18.93
C ALA A 43 -20.72 -7.76 20.30
N ALA A 44 -22.04 -7.55 20.31
CA ALA A 44 -22.84 -7.34 21.52
C ALA A 44 -22.64 -8.41 22.60
N SER A 45 -22.33 -9.63 22.18
CA SER A 45 -22.00 -10.75 23.08
C SER A 45 -20.61 -10.66 23.74
N GLY A 46 -19.84 -9.58 23.53
CA GLY A 46 -18.45 -9.44 23.95
C GLY A 46 -17.45 -10.22 23.10
N ARG A 47 -17.92 -10.93 22.06
CA ARG A 47 -17.05 -11.72 21.18
C ARG A 47 -16.26 -10.83 20.24
N ARG A 48 -14.94 -10.96 20.24
CA ARG A 48 -14.07 -10.23 19.31
C ARG A 48 -14.33 -10.65 17.86
N LEU A 49 -14.43 -9.67 16.97
CA LEU A 49 -14.51 -9.83 15.54
C LEU A 49 -13.18 -9.43 14.92
N ARG A 50 -12.72 -10.21 13.95
CA ARG A 50 -11.58 -9.86 13.08
C ARG A 50 -12.11 -9.64 11.67
N ILE A 51 -11.70 -8.56 11.06
CA ILE A 51 -12.12 -8.14 9.74
C ILE A 51 -10.87 -8.12 8.88
N PHE A 52 -10.82 -9.00 7.90
CA PHE A 52 -9.76 -9.07 6.90
C PHE A 52 -10.16 -8.29 5.67
N SER A 53 -9.34 -7.34 5.25
CA SER A 53 -9.57 -6.49 4.09
C SER A 53 -8.51 -6.71 3.02
N VAL A 54 -8.95 -6.68 1.76
CA VAL A 54 -8.09 -6.66 0.57
C VAL A 54 -8.52 -5.51 -0.31
N VAL A 55 -7.60 -4.60 -0.60
CA VAL A 55 -7.84 -3.41 -1.43
C VAL A 55 -6.86 -3.40 -2.59
N ASP A 56 -7.36 -3.22 -3.81
CA ASP A 56 -6.50 -2.97 -4.97
C ASP A 56 -5.91 -1.56 -4.87
N CYS A 57 -4.58 -1.46 -4.88
CA CYS A 57 -3.90 -0.19 -4.68
C CYS A 57 -4.03 0.78 -5.87
N TYR A 58 -4.39 0.29 -7.05
CA TYR A 58 -4.61 1.12 -8.24
C TYR A 58 -6.07 1.59 -8.33
N THR A 59 -7.02 0.67 -8.32
CA THR A 59 -8.44 0.99 -8.48
C THR A 59 -9.11 1.49 -7.21
N ARG A 60 -8.49 1.28 -6.05
CA ARG A 60 -9.05 1.54 -4.71
C ARG A 60 -10.24 0.66 -4.35
N GLU A 61 -10.59 -0.30 -5.18
CA GLU A 61 -11.66 -1.24 -4.86
C GLU A 61 -11.34 -2.07 -3.62
N CYS A 62 -12.30 -2.19 -2.75
CA CYS A 62 -12.31 -3.20 -1.70
C CYS A 62 -12.72 -4.54 -2.31
N LEU A 63 -11.75 -5.39 -2.60
CA LEU A 63 -11.96 -6.70 -3.24
C LEU A 63 -12.67 -7.68 -2.32
N THR A 64 -12.36 -7.64 -1.02
CA THR A 64 -13.10 -8.41 -0.01
C THR A 64 -13.03 -7.77 1.37
N LEU A 65 -14.08 -8.02 2.17
CA LEU A 65 -14.14 -7.81 3.62
C LEU A 65 -14.66 -9.10 4.25
N GLU A 66 -13.75 -9.93 4.77
CA GLU A 66 -14.13 -11.12 5.50
C GLU A 66 -14.17 -10.88 7.00
N VAL A 67 -15.26 -11.30 7.64
CA VAL A 67 -15.47 -11.12 9.08
C VAL A 67 -15.58 -12.49 9.76
N ASP A 68 -14.74 -12.70 10.78
CA ASP A 68 -14.83 -13.88 11.65
C ASP A 68 -14.28 -13.59 13.04
N THR A 69 -14.39 -14.56 13.94
CA THR A 69 -13.79 -14.50 15.27
C THR A 69 -12.32 -14.92 15.28
N SER A 70 -11.88 -15.67 14.26
CA SER A 70 -10.49 -16.09 14.04
C SER A 70 -10.17 -16.09 12.56
N MET A 71 -8.99 -15.61 12.21
CA MET A 71 -8.54 -15.50 10.82
C MET A 71 -7.10 -16.01 10.67
N PRO A 72 -6.89 -17.34 10.77
CA PRO A 72 -5.57 -17.93 10.59
C PRO A 72 -5.10 -17.79 9.14
N SER A 73 -3.79 -17.90 8.91
CA SER A 73 -3.15 -17.74 7.59
C SER A 73 -3.81 -18.59 6.48
N ARG A 74 -4.26 -19.81 6.77
CA ARG A 74 -4.97 -20.65 5.80
C ARG A 74 -6.30 -20.07 5.36
N ARG A 75 -6.97 -19.32 6.23
CA ARG A 75 -8.21 -18.63 5.86
C ARG A 75 -7.93 -17.40 5.02
N VAL A 76 -6.87 -16.67 5.35
CA VAL A 76 -6.37 -15.55 4.53
C VAL A 76 -6.07 -16.01 3.10
N THR A 77 -5.30 -17.08 2.94
CA THR A 77 -4.96 -17.59 1.59
C THR A 77 -6.18 -18.13 0.84
N ARG A 78 -7.19 -18.69 1.53
CA ARG A 78 -8.46 -19.09 0.91
C ARG A 78 -9.24 -17.89 0.40
N ALA A 79 -9.35 -16.82 1.20
CA ALA A 79 -10.01 -15.58 0.80
C ALA A 79 -9.34 -14.96 -0.42
N LEU A 80 -8.00 -14.89 -0.42
CA LEU A 80 -7.22 -14.41 -1.56
C LEU A 80 -7.41 -15.28 -2.80
N ALA A 81 -7.42 -16.61 -2.66
CA ALA A 81 -7.66 -17.52 -3.77
C ALA A 81 -9.03 -17.28 -4.41
N GLY A 82 -10.10 -17.10 -3.60
CA GLY A 82 -11.44 -16.79 -4.12
C GLY A 82 -11.49 -15.47 -4.89
N ILE A 83 -10.73 -14.45 -4.48
CA ILE A 83 -10.63 -13.19 -5.24
C ILE A 83 -9.92 -13.45 -6.59
N MET A 84 -8.86 -14.24 -6.58
CA MET A 84 -8.07 -14.54 -7.78
C MET A 84 -8.85 -15.28 -8.87
N GLU A 85 -9.87 -16.07 -8.51
CA GLU A 85 -10.75 -16.75 -9.46
C GLU A 85 -11.50 -15.77 -10.37
N THR A 86 -11.81 -14.58 -9.88
CA THR A 86 -12.58 -13.56 -10.62
C THR A 86 -11.72 -12.40 -11.13
N ARG A 87 -10.66 -12.05 -10.41
CA ARG A 87 -9.82 -10.87 -10.70
C ARG A 87 -8.47 -11.19 -11.32
N GLY A 88 -8.05 -12.45 -11.27
CA GLY A 88 -6.71 -12.87 -11.62
C GLY A 88 -5.71 -12.72 -10.47
N VAL A 89 -4.49 -13.18 -10.69
CA VAL A 89 -3.41 -13.19 -9.69
C VAL A 89 -2.75 -11.82 -9.63
N PRO A 90 -2.59 -11.20 -8.45
CA PRO A 90 -1.87 -9.94 -8.32
C PRO A 90 -0.35 -10.15 -8.48
N VAL A 91 0.34 -9.12 -8.95
CA VAL A 91 1.82 -9.15 -9.03
C VAL A 91 2.43 -9.12 -7.62
N ALA A 92 1.86 -8.30 -6.72
CA ALA A 92 2.35 -8.15 -5.37
C ALA A 92 1.22 -8.07 -4.34
N ILE A 93 1.49 -8.53 -3.13
CA ILE A 93 0.64 -8.34 -1.95
C ILE A 93 1.44 -7.59 -0.89
N ARG A 94 0.93 -6.44 -0.47
CA ARG A 94 1.50 -5.62 0.60
C ARG A 94 0.74 -5.85 1.90
N SER A 95 1.46 -6.13 2.98
CA SER A 95 0.88 -6.36 4.31
C SER A 95 1.75 -5.79 5.42
N ASP A 96 1.19 -5.70 6.60
CA ASP A 96 1.95 -5.55 7.83
C ASP A 96 2.78 -6.82 8.14
N ASN A 97 3.50 -6.80 9.29
CA ASN A 97 4.28 -7.93 9.75
C ASN A 97 3.48 -8.84 10.72
N GLY A 98 2.17 -8.91 10.57
CA GLY A 98 1.34 -9.80 11.37
C GLY A 98 1.74 -11.27 11.25
N PRO A 99 1.50 -12.08 12.30
CA PRO A 99 1.90 -13.49 12.31
C PRO A 99 1.22 -14.31 11.21
N GLU A 100 0.04 -13.91 10.76
CA GLU A 100 -0.69 -14.54 9.67
C GLU A 100 0.04 -14.36 8.33
N MET A 101 0.62 -13.15 8.10
CA MET A 101 1.29 -12.75 6.86
C MET A 101 2.77 -13.16 6.82
N THR A 102 3.40 -13.34 7.98
CA THR A 102 4.80 -13.81 8.10
C THR A 102 4.91 -15.33 8.28
N SER A 103 3.77 -16.03 8.32
CA SER A 103 3.74 -17.47 8.47
C SER A 103 4.38 -18.20 7.29
N ARG A 104 5.01 -19.35 7.55
CA ARG A 104 5.56 -20.21 6.49
C ARG A 104 4.52 -20.59 5.44
N HIS A 105 3.26 -20.83 5.89
CA HIS A 105 2.16 -21.15 4.99
C HIS A 105 1.87 -20.02 3.99
N PHE A 106 1.74 -18.78 4.48
CA PHE A 106 1.45 -17.62 3.61
C PHE A 106 2.58 -17.36 2.62
N LEU A 107 3.83 -17.38 3.09
CA LEU A 107 4.99 -17.13 2.25
C LEU A 107 5.17 -18.22 1.17
N ALA A 108 5.02 -19.50 1.53
CA ALA A 108 5.06 -20.60 0.57
C ALA A 108 3.94 -20.46 -0.48
N TRP A 109 2.72 -20.12 -0.04
CA TRP A 109 1.57 -19.91 -0.91
C TRP A 109 1.79 -18.75 -1.91
N CYS A 110 2.45 -17.65 -1.48
CA CYS A 110 2.83 -16.55 -2.38
C CYS A 110 3.87 -17.00 -3.42
N ILE A 111 4.89 -17.74 -2.98
CA ILE A 111 5.96 -18.25 -3.87
C ILE A 111 5.37 -19.17 -4.94
N GLU A 112 4.51 -20.12 -4.56
CA GLU A 112 3.84 -21.06 -5.50
C GLU A 112 3.06 -20.30 -6.59
N ARG A 113 2.51 -19.15 -6.29
CA ARG A 113 1.72 -18.32 -7.22
C ARG A 113 2.49 -17.18 -7.85
N ARG A 114 3.80 -17.09 -7.59
CA ARG A 114 4.70 -16.04 -8.09
C ARG A 114 4.24 -14.63 -7.69
N ILE A 115 3.75 -14.50 -6.46
CA ILE A 115 3.30 -13.23 -5.88
C ILE A 115 4.41 -12.66 -5.02
N ASP A 116 4.78 -11.41 -5.23
CA ASP A 116 5.74 -10.70 -4.39
C ASP A 116 5.10 -10.33 -3.05
N ALA A 117 5.51 -10.98 -1.96
CA ALA A 117 5.08 -10.63 -0.61
C ALA A 117 5.89 -9.42 -0.09
N ILE A 118 5.25 -8.26 -0.02
CA ILE A 118 5.87 -6.99 0.41
C ILE A 118 5.44 -6.68 1.84
N HIS A 119 6.38 -6.81 2.79
CA HIS A 119 6.11 -6.41 4.17
C HIS A 119 6.54 -4.97 4.42
N ILE A 120 5.67 -4.18 5.08
CA ILE A 120 5.97 -2.81 5.48
C ILE A 120 7.10 -2.79 6.51
N GLN A 121 7.92 -1.75 6.46
CA GLN A 121 9.02 -1.59 7.41
C GLN A 121 8.47 -1.14 8.77
N PRO A 122 8.95 -1.74 9.88
CA PRO A 122 8.58 -1.27 11.21
C PRO A 122 8.84 0.24 11.36
N GLY A 123 7.84 0.98 11.85
CA GLY A 123 7.94 2.44 12.05
C GLY A 123 7.73 3.28 10.79
N LYS A 124 7.24 2.69 9.68
CA LYS A 124 6.87 3.42 8.46
C LYS A 124 5.44 3.10 8.02
N PRO A 125 4.42 3.53 8.77
CA PRO A 125 3.02 3.27 8.44
C PRO A 125 2.63 3.83 7.07
N THR A 126 3.20 4.97 6.65
CA THR A 126 2.94 5.57 5.33
C THR A 126 3.13 4.62 4.14
N GLN A 127 3.85 3.51 4.32
CA GLN A 127 4.00 2.48 3.28
C GLN A 127 2.71 1.69 3.03
N ASN A 128 1.74 1.71 3.95
CA ASN A 128 0.42 1.07 3.80
C ASN A 128 -0.74 2.08 3.81
N ALA A 129 -0.44 3.35 3.48
CA ALA A 129 -1.38 4.47 3.58
C ALA A 129 -2.74 4.23 2.87
N HIS A 130 -2.77 3.39 1.82
CA HIS A 130 -4.01 3.10 1.10
C HIS A 130 -4.99 2.28 1.94
N VAL A 131 -4.52 1.20 2.54
CA VAL A 131 -5.38 0.36 3.39
C VAL A 131 -5.63 1.03 4.75
N GLU A 132 -4.68 1.83 5.25
CA GLU A 132 -4.90 2.64 6.46
C GLU A 132 -6.02 3.67 6.26
N SER A 133 -5.98 4.40 5.13
CA SER A 133 -7.06 5.33 4.77
C SER A 133 -8.39 4.62 4.56
N PHE A 134 -8.38 3.43 3.96
CA PHE A 134 -9.56 2.57 3.83
C PHE A 134 -10.11 2.15 5.20
N HIS A 135 -9.25 1.69 6.12
CA HIS A 135 -9.65 1.31 7.48
C HIS A 135 -10.17 2.48 8.30
N GLY A 136 -9.62 3.68 8.12
CA GLY A 136 -10.17 4.90 8.73
C GLY A 136 -11.63 5.07 8.33
N ARG A 137 -11.96 4.99 7.05
CA ARG A 137 -13.34 5.09 6.54
C ARG A 137 -14.23 3.95 7.00
N LEU A 138 -13.75 2.70 6.91
CA LEU A 138 -14.47 1.54 7.43
C LEU A 138 -14.85 1.73 8.90
N ARG A 139 -13.91 2.26 9.70
CA ARG A 139 -14.14 2.53 11.11
C ARG A 139 -15.18 3.62 11.33
N ASP A 140 -15.01 4.76 10.67
CA ASP A 140 -15.87 5.94 10.89
C ASP A 140 -17.29 5.73 10.35
N GLU A 141 -17.47 5.02 9.26
CA GLU A 141 -18.73 4.93 8.54
C GLU A 141 -19.49 3.61 8.76
N CYS A 142 -18.80 2.57 9.22
CA CYS A 142 -19.41 1.28 9.45
C CYS A 142 -19.24 0.79 10.89
N LEU A 143 -18.00 0.68 11.39
CA LEU A 143 -17.76 0.02 12.66
C LEU A 143 -18.26 0.86 13.83
N ASN A 144 -17.91 2.16 13.88
CA ASN A 144 -18.26 3.06 15.00
C ASN A 144 -19.76 3.40 15.04
N VAL A 145 -20.44 3.32 13.90
CA VAL A 145 -21.88 3.66 13.80
C VAL A 145 -22.78 2.43 13.87
N SER A 146 -22.22 1.23 13.84
CA SER A 146 -22.99 -0.01 13.82
C SER A 146 -22.88 -0.77 15.13
N TRP A 147 -24.01 -1.26 15.62
CA TRP A 147 -24.06 -2.23 16.69
C TRP A 147 -24.19 -3.64 16.10
N PHE A 148 -23.21 -4.52 16.36
CA PHE A 148 -23.20 -5.89 15.84
C PHE A 148 -23.76 -6.88 16.87
N TRP A 149 -24.94 -7.39 16.65
CA TRP A 149 -25.56 -8.37 17.56
C TRP A 149 -24.80 -9.69 17.64
N ASN A 150 -24.34 -10.16 16.46
CA ASN A 150 -23.60 -11.40 16.32
C ASN A 150 -22.76 -11.38 15.03
N LEU A 151 -22.03 -12.48 14.78
CA LEU A 151 -21.16 -12.61 13.62
C LEU A 151 -21.93 -12.51 12.28
N PHE A 152 -23.15 -13.07 12.21
CA PHE A 152 -23.97 -13.01 10.99
C PHE A 152 -24.38 -11.56 10.67
N ASP A 153 -24.85 -10.83 11.68
CA ASP A 153 -25.23 -9.41 11.53
C ASP A 153 -24.03 -8.55 11.14
N ALA A 154 -22.85 -8.79 11.75
CA ALA A 154 -21.63 -8.11 11.37
C ALA A 154 -21.25 -8.36 9.90
N ARG A 155 -21.31 -9.62 9.46
CA ARG A 155 -21.03 -9.96 8.05
C ARG A 155 -21.98 -9.25 7.09
N ARG A 156 -23.26 -9.22 7.40
CA ARG A 156 -24.29 -8.56 6.57
C ARG A 156 -24.05 -7.05 6.45
N LYS A 157 -23.84 -6.36 7.58
CA LYS A 157 -23.65 -4.92 7.62
C LYS A 157 -22.34 -4.48 6.94
N ILE A 158 -21.24 -5.20 7.21
CA ILE A 158 -19.96 -4.91 6.63
C ILE A 158 -19.93 -5.22 5.12
N ALA A 159 -20.62 -6.27 4.68
CA ALA A 159 -20.77 -6.56 3.26
C ALA A 159 -21.58 -5.47 2.53
N ALA A 160 -22.68 -4.97 3.13
CA ALA A 160 -23.45 -3.87 2.58
C ALA A 160 -22.61 -2.59 2.44
N TRP A 161 -21.87 -2.22 3.49
CA TRP A 161 -20.95 -1.08 3.44
C TRP A 161 -19.88 -1.24 2.35
N ARG A 162 -19.33 -2.46 2.13
CA ARG A 162 -18.36 -2.70 1.04
C ARG A 162 -18.96 -2.41 -0.34
N ILE A 163 -20.23 -2.77 -0.56
CA ILE A 163 -20.92 -2.47 -1.82
C ILE A 163 -21.07 -0.97 -2.00
N GLU A 164 -21.56 -0.27 -0.98
CA GLU A 164 -21.68 1.20 -0.97
C GLU A 164 -20.32 1.87 -1.24
N TYR A 165 -19.27 1.45 -0.53
CA TYR A 165 -17.91 1.97 -0.72
C TYR A 165 -17.42 1.84 -2.16
N ASN A 166 -17.64 0.70 -2.79
CA ASN A 166 -17.18 0.45 -4.16
C ASN A 166 -18.04 1.13 -5.24
N CYS A 167 -19.37 1.17 -5.05
CA CYS A 167 -20.31 1.54 -6.11
C CYS A 167 -20.90 2.94 -5.97
N GLU A 168 -20.92 3.50 -4.76
CA GLU A 168 -21.66 4.77 -4.52
C GLU A 168 -20.74 5.91 -4.04
N ARG A 169 -19.51 5.58 -3.59
CA ARG A 169 -18.62 6.56 -3.00
C ARG A 169 -17.63 7.14 -4.00
N PRO A 170 -17.70 8.46 -4.33
CA PRO A 170 -16.72 9.13 -5.17
C PRO A 170 -15.38 9.27 -4.44
N HIS A 171 -14.28 9.04 -5.14
CA HIS A 171 -12.91 9.22 -4.63
C HIS A 171 -12.18 10.35 -5.36
N SER A 172 -11.71 11.34 -4.64
CA SER A 172 -10.95 12.46 -5.24
C SER A 172 -9.68 11.98 -5.96
N ALA A 173 -9.01 10.96 -5.42
CA ALA A 173 -7.83 10.35 -6.06
C ALA A 173 -8.14 9.60 -7.36
N LEU A 174 -9.41 9.33 -7.65
CA LEU A 174 -9.90 8.67 -8.87
C LEU A 174 -10.65 9.64 -9.79
N GLY A 175 -10.45 10.95 -9.63
CA GLY A 175 -11.18 11.96 -10.38
C GLY A 175 -12.67 12.00 -10.05
N TYR A 176 -13.01 11.77 -8.80
CA TYR A 176 -14.39 11.69 -8.27
C TYR A 176 -15.23 10.52 -8.84
N LEU A 177 -14.59 9.53 -9.43
CA LEU A 177 -15.25 8.27 -9.76
C LEU A 177 -15.34 7.38 -8.52
N THR A 178 -16.31 6.47 -8.53
CA THR A 178 -16.33 5.37 -7.59
C THR A 178 -15.25 4.34 -7.94
N PRO A 179 -14.76 3.54 -6.98
CA PRO A 179 -13.80 2.47 -7.27
C PRO A 179 -14.27 1.52 -8.39
N ALA A 180 -15.55 1.15 -8.40
CA ALA A 180 -16.11 0.25 -9.41
C ALA A 180 -16.15 0.89 -10.80
N GLU A 181 -16.54 2.17 -10.92
CA GLU A 181 -16.50 2.90 -12.19
C GLU A 181 -15.09 3.05 -12.73
N PHE A 182 -14.14 3.37 -11.85
CA PHE A 182 -12.73 3.50 -12.24
C PHE A 182 -12.15 2.16 -12.70
N ALA A 183 -12.45 1.08 -11.99
CA ALA A 183 -12.01 -0.27 -12.36
C ALA A 183 -12.63 -0.71 -13.71
N GLY A 184 -13.90 -0.43 -13.94
CA GLY A 184 -14.57 -0.70 -15.21
C GLY A 184 -13.90 0.02 -16.39
N ARG A 185 -13.52 1.28 -16.22
CA ARG A 185 -12.76 2.03 -17.25
C ARG A 185 -11.36 1.46 -17.48
N ALA A 186 -10.67 1.07 -16.42
CA ALA A 186 -9.34 0.48 -16.52
C ALA A 186 -9.32 -0.92 -17.18
N ALA A 187 -10.43 -1.65 -17.12
CA ALA A 187 -10.60 -2.96 -17.75
C ALA A 187 -10.94 -2.87 -19.26
N SER A 188 -11.45 -1.70 -19.73
CA SER A 188 -11.81 -1.49 -21.13
C SER A 188 -10.59 -0.98 -21.92
N PRO A 189 -10.08 -1.69 -22.93
CA PRO A 189 -8.85 -1.30 -23.67
C PRO A 189 -9.03 -0.09 -24.60
N SER A 190 -10.12 0.67 -24.53
CA SER A 190 -10.52 1.66 -25.54
C SER A 190 -10.52 3.11 -25.06
N SER A 191 -9.64 3.55 -24.17
CA SER A 191 -9.57 4.98 -23.82
C SER A 191 -8.17 5.51 -23.53
N VAL A 192 -7.15 5.04 -24.26
CA VAL A 192 -5.88 5.77 -24.35
C VAL A 192 -5.90 6.62 -25.62
N SER A 193 -6.79 7.60 -25.69
CA SER A 193 -6.67 8.73 -26.63
C SER A 193 -7.53 9.89 -26.11
N ASN A 194 -6.88 11.02 -25.94
CA ASN A 194 -7.41 12.35 -25.67
C ASN A 194 -7.59 12.77 -24.20
N ILE A 195 -6.45 12.87 -23.48
CA ILE A 195 -6.29 14.03 -22.60
C ILE A 195 -5.41 15.02 -23.38
N THR A 196 -6.01 15.69 -24.33
CA THR A 196 -5.49 16.95 -24.85
C THR A 196 -5.69 17.96 -23.73
N GLY A 197 -4.60 18.29 -23.04
CA GLY A 197 -4.59 19.40 -22.09
C GLY A 197 -5.00 20.69 -22.81
N PRO A 198 -5.52 21.70 -22.10
CA PRO A 198 -5.90 22.95 -22.71
C PRO A 198 -4.71 23.54 -23.44
N ALA A 199 -4.91 23.89 -24.72
CA ALA A 199 -3.94 24.55 -25.58
C ALA A 199 -3.41 25.82 -24.89
N LEU A 200 -2.10 25.90 -24.71
CA LEU A 200 -1.44 27.14 -24.33
C LEU A 200 -1.69 28.20 -25.43
N PRO A 201 -2.03 29.46 -25.08
CA PRO A 201 -2.22 30.50 -26.06
C PRO A 201 -0.90 30.77 -26.80
N GLN A 202 -0.93 30.64 -28.13
CA GLN A 202 0.15 31.06 -29.01
C GLN A 202 0.15 32.60 -29.07
N GLY A 203 1.30 33.23 -28.81
CA GLY A 203 1.49 34.62 -29.10
C GLY A 203 2.54 35.30 -28.23
N PHE A 204 3.83 35.17 -28.62
CA PHE A 204 4.82 36.23 -28.42
C PHE A 204 5.63 36.38 -29.72
N PRO A 205 5.86 37.62 -30.19
CA PRO A 205 6.53 37.90 -31.46
C PRO A 205 8.06 37.79 -31.34
N ASP A 206 8.67 37.45 -32.46
CA ASP A 206 10.11 37.44 -32.69
C ASP A 206 10.85 38.71 -32.23
N GLY A 207 11.97 38.51 -31.60
CA GLY A 207 12.86 39.60 -31.22
C GLY A 207 14.23 39.15 -30.72
N SER A 208 15.21 39.16 -31.66
CA SER A 208 16.62 39.42 -31.41
C SER A 208 17.51 38.36 -30.78
N ALA A 209 18.38 37.85 -31.60
CA ALA A 209 19.59 37.11 -31.26
C ALA A 209 20.57 37.95 -30.41
N ALA A 210 20.99 37.41 -29.28
CA ALA A 210 22.20 37.87 -28.59
C ALA A 210 23.03 36.62 -28.21
N ALA A 211 24.23 36.58 -28.80
CA ALA A 211 25.25 35.55 -28.59
C ALA A 211 25.73 35.58 -27.14
N VAL A 212 25.74 34.40 -26.49
CA VAL A 212 26.38 34.20 -25.18
C VAL A 212 27.66 33.38 -25.41
N ALA A 213 28.77 33.95 -24.98
CA ALA A 213 30.11 33.39 -25.05
C ALA A 213 30.29 32.18 -24.09
N PRO A 214 31.22 31.24 -24.39
CA PRO A 214 31.45 30.08 -23.56
C PRO A 214 32.23 30.43 -22.28
N ALA A 215 31.86 29.77 -21.18
CA ALA A 215 32.51 29.86 -19.87
C ALA A 215 33.89 29.15 -19.87
N PRO A 216 34.86 29.61 -19.06
CA PRO A 216 36.24 29.09 -19.04
C PRO A 216 36.33 27.76 -18.27
N ALA A 217 37.26 26.92 -18.74
CA ALA A 217 37.63 25.62 -18.15
C ALA A 217 38.20 25.73 -16.73
N LEU A 218 37.73 24.92 -15.82
CA LEU A 218 38.30 24.75 -14.48
C LEU A 218 39.51 23.81 -14.56
N THR A 219 40.68 24.38 -14.22
CA THR A 219 41.98 23.74 -14.11
C THR A 219 42.00 22.76 -12.92
N GLN A 220 42.36 21.52 -13.19
CA GLN A 220 42.65 20.52 -12.15
C GLN A 220 43.99 20.84 -11.47
N SER A 221 44.01 21.05 -10.16
CA SER A 221 45.18 21.08 -9.33
C SER A 221 45.31 19.74 -8.58
N ARG A 222 46.45 19.05 -8.82
CA ARG A 222 46.90 17.81 -8.11
C ARG A 222 47.25 18.13 -6.65
N PRO A 223 47.00 17.19 -5.72
CA PRO A 223 47.58 17.30 -4.38
C PRO A 223 49.06 16.87 -4.38
N ARG A 224 49.89 17.62 -3.64
CA ARG A 224 51.28 17.31 -3.32
C ARG A 224 51.36 16.22 -2.27
N GLU A 225 52.25 15.27 -2.50
CA GLU A 225 52.83 14.40 -1.50
C GLU A 225 53.87 15.18 -0.68
N GLU A 226 53.83 15.10 0.61
CA GLU A 226 54.89 15.23 1.60
C GLU A 226 54.44 14.36 2.78
N GLY A 227 55.10 13.29 3.21
CA GLY A 227 56.50 13.09 3.46
C GLY A 227 56.73 13.02 4.96
N LEU A 228 56.91 11.79 5.47
CA LEU A 228 57.71 11.36 6.63
C LEU A 228 57.80 12.29 7.86
N ILE A 229 57.39 11.89 9.00
CA ILE A 229 58.22 11.33 10.11
C ILE A 229 57.29 10.59 11.07
#